data_caa573af15fd9599e6b0a93ec2e2fd63
#
_entry.id   caa573af15fd9599e6b0a93ec2e2fd63
#
_cell.length_a   1.000
_cell.length_b   1.000
_cell.length_c   1.000
_cell.angle_alpha   90.00
_cell.angle_beta   90.00
_cell.angle_gamma   90.00
#
_symmetry.space_group_name_H-M   'P 1'
#
loop_
_entity.id
_entity.type
_entity.pdbx_description
1 polymer ?
#
loop_
_entity_poly.entity_id
_entity_poly.type
_entity_poly.pdbx_seq_one_letter_code
_entity_poly.pdbx_strand_id
1 'polypeptide(L)'
;MASLKRSTSKLKRDNHLYPVIMAGGSGTRFWPLSRQLFPKQLLRIMGDETLIQQTMRRVVCASAPNRVMISTNPAQAESIRVQLSEWKDELSENFVLEPEGRNTAPAIALVALELARRDPDAIMLVVPADHIIKGQRAFDAAVAMAATLAKQDYLVTFGIQPIRPETGYGYIRPNRKVTLGKQGLLKGHPVSRFVEKPNATKAAQYLKAGDYYWNSGMFVWRAAAILDEIKRHQPALSRGIERISQLMGSGATRQSVDEAYRALTPVSIDTGVMEQSKKAAIVPVFFQWSDIGSWGSLDEVAPKDKAGNVVVGRVVDVGSRRSIVYGDRRLVATIGLTDMVVVDTPDATLVCPKSRAQDVKQLVDILKRQKAPEHLEHLTVHRPWGSYTILEEGVGYKVKRVTVKPGGRLSLQLHHRRSEHWVVITGTARVTRGEEVFDLKTGHSTEIPLETKHRLENLGQETLHIIEVQNGPYLGEDDIVRFQDDYGRNIKP
;
A
#
# COMPACT_ATOMS: atom_id res chain seq x y z
N MET A 1 25.26 18.23 34.31
CA MET A 1 24.49 17.56 33.27
C MET A 1 23.23 16.98 33.89
N ALA A 2 22.13 17.68 33.81
CA ALA A 2 20.84 17.26 34.39
C ALA A 2 20.03 16.50 33.34
N SER A 3 19.77 15.23 33.63
CA SER A 3 18.92 14.33 32.83
C SER A 3 17.47 14.83 32.84
N LEU A 4 17.02 15.42 31.76
CA LEU A 4 15.60 15.69 31.52
C LEU A 4 14.87 14.34 31.30
N LYS A 5 14.30 13.80 32.38
CA LYS A 5 13.32 12.72 32.29
C LYS A 5 12.11 13.25 31.51
N ARG A 6 12.02 12.86 30.22
CA ARG A 6 10.81 13.07 29.40
C ARG A 6 9.67 12.24 30.00
N SER A 7 8.75 12.89 30.70
CA SER A 7 7.46 12.32 31.07
C SER A 7 6.63 12.13 29.81
N THR A 8 6.71 10.94 29.22
CA THR A 8 5.72 10.47 28.23
C THR A 8 4.52 9.95 29.01
N SER A 9 3.49 10.77 29.18
CA SER A 9 2.17 10.24 29.53
C SER A 9 1.74 9.34 28.39
N LYS A 10 1.93 8.02 28.51
CA LYS A 10 1.36 7.04 27.58
C LYS A 10 -0.15 7.22 27.64
N LEU A 11 -0.78 7.71 26.56
CA LEU A 11 -2.21 7.62 26.38
C LEU A 11 -2.62 6.17 26.66
N LYS A 12 -3.62 5.97 27.53
CA LYS A 12 -4.10 4.64 27.88
C LYS A 12 -4.63 4.01 26.58
N ARG A 13 -3.96 2.97 26.08
CA ARG A 13 -4.36 2.27 24.86
C ARG A 13 -5.74 1.66 25.08
N ASP A 14 -6.65 1.90 24.14
CA ASP A 14 -7.96 1.25 24.15
C ASP A 14 -7.80 -0.20 23.70
N ASN A 15 -8.24 -1.12 24.53
CA ASN A 15 -8.10 -2.55 24.28
C ASN A 15 -9.00 -3.06 23.15
N HIS A 16 -9.99 -2.29 22.72
CA HIS A 16 -10.91 -2.61 21.64
C HIS A 16 -10.57 -1.85 20.33
N LEU A 17 -9.46 -1.09 20.27
CA LEU A 17 -9.06 -0.36 19.07
C LEU A 17 -8.25 -1.26 18.13
N TYR A 18 -8.78 -1.45 16.92
CA TYR A 18 -8.19 -2.24 15.83
C TYR A 18 -7.90 -1.31 14.64
N PRO A 19 -6.64 -0.93 14.42
CA PRO A 19 -6.27 -0.27 13.17
C PRO A 19 -6.47 -1.19 11.98
N VAL A 20 -7.09 -0.67 10.92
CA VAL A 20 -7.36 -1.39 9.67
C VAL A 20 -6.67 -0.62 8.56
N ILE A 21 -5.56 -1.13 8.06
CA ILE A 21 -4.79 -0.52 6.97
C ILE A 21 -5.35 -1.02 5.64
N MET A 22 -5.96 -0.11 4.87
CA MET A 22 -6.51 -0.39 3.55
C MET A 22 -5.40 -0.30 2.50
N ALA A 23 -4.95 -1.43 1.98
CA ALA A 23 -3.79 -1.54 1.11
C ALA A 23 -4.10 -2.22 -0.25
N GLY A 24 -5.33 -2.11 -0.75
CA GLY A 24 -5.78 -2.75 -2.00
C GLY A 24 -5.62 -1.89 -3.27
N GLY A 25 -5.25 -0.62 -3.15
CA GLY A 25 -5.14 0.31 -4.28
C GLY A 25 -3.94 0.02 -5.19
N SER A 26 -4.07 0.28 -6.50
CA SER A 26 -2.98 0.13 -7.48
C SER A 26 -2.03 1.32 -7.56
N GLY A 27 -2.45 2.52 -7.10
CA GLY A 27 -1.62 3.73 -7.02
C GLY A 27 -0.89 4.14 -8.29
N THR A 28 -1.44 3.87 -9.48
CA THR A 28 -0.77 3.98 -10.79
C THR A 28 -0.34 5.38 -11.21
N ARG A 29 -0.84 6.44 -10.54
CA ARG A 29 -0.47 7.84 -10.84
C ARG A 29 0.96 8.20 -10.46
N PHE A 30 1.66 7.33 -9.72
CA PHE A 30 3.09 7.47 -9.42
C PHE A 30 3.98 6.68 -10.39
N TRP A 31 3.43 6.21 -11.52
CA TRP A 31 4.26 5.68 -12.58
C TRP A 31 5.34 6.73 -12.99
N PRO A 32 6.59 6.35 -13.22
CA PRO A 32 7.15 5.00 -13.33
C PRO A 32 7.62 4.37 -12.00
N LEU A 33 7.50 5.01 -10.84
CA LEU A 33 7.82 4.36 -9.56
C LEU A 33 6.77 3.34 -9.13
N SER A 34 5.47 3.64 -9.29
CA SER A 34 4.43 2.65 -9.02
C SER A 34 4.21 1.73 -10.22
N ARG A 35 3.93 0.47 -9.94
CA ARG A 35 3.54 -0.56 -10.90
C ARG A 35 2.29 -1.28 -10.38
N GLN A 36 1.63 -2.04 -11.22
CA GLN A 36 0.45 -2.81 -10.79
C GLN A 36 0.78 -3.79 -9.65
N LEU A 37 1.94 -4.48 -9.74
CA LEU A 37 2.42 -5.40 -8.72
C LEU A 37 3.28 -4.72 -7.64
N PHE A 38 3.66 -3.47 -7.83
CA PHE A 38 4.40 -2.65 -6.86
C PHE A 38 3.72 -1.30 -6.69
N PRO A 39 2.56 -1.28 -6.00
CA PRO A 39 1.72 -0.10 -5.89
C PRO A 39 2.32 0.98 -4.97
N LYS A 40 1.70 2.16 -4.99
CA LYS A 40 2.13 3.38 -4.30
C LYS A 40 2.50 3.16 -2.82
N GLN A 41 1.72 2.37 -2.09
CA GLN A 41 1.96 2.11 -0.66
C GLN A 41 3.29 1.41 -0.36
N LEU A 42 3.90 0.78 -1.35
CA LEU A 42 5.22 0.13 -1.24
C LEU A 42 6.38 1.04 -1.62
N LEU A 43 6.10 2.29 -2.03
CA LEU A 43 7.12 3.25 -2.45
C LEU A 43 7.75 3.98 -1.26
N ARG A 44 9.05 4.26 -1.38
CA ARG A 44 9.81 5.18 -0.53
C ARG A 44 9.80 6.57 -1.17
N ILE A 45 8.69 7.27 -1.03
CA ILE A 45 8.53 8.60 -1.64
C ILE A 45 9.26 9.66 -0.83
N MET A 46 9.30 9.49 0.50
CA MET A 46 9.94 10.42 1.43
C MET A 46 10.66 9.67 2.55
N GLY A 47 11.98 9.79 2.58
CA GLY A 47 12.82 9.09 3.56
C GLY A 47 13.03 7.60 3.21
N ASP A 48 13.49 6.83 4.20
CA ASP A 48 13.96 5.45 4.00
C ASP A 48 12.85 4.40 4.14
N GLU A 49 11.68 4.78 4.64
CA GLU A 49 10.54 3.88 4.87
C GLU A 49 9.49 4.01 3.74
N THR A 50 8.88 2.88 3.40
CA THR A 50 7.73 2.86 2.50
C THR A 50 6.50 3.48 3.16
N LEU A 51 5.52 3.93 2.36
CA LEU A 51 4.30 4.56 2.91
C LEU A 51 3.53 3.62 3.83
N ILE A 52 3.49 2.31 3.53
CA ILE A 52 2.83 1.33 4.41
C ILE A 52 3.62 1.14 5.73
N GLN A 53 4.95 1.17 5.70
CA GLN A 53 5.77 1.14 6.92
C GLN A 53 5.53 2.37 7.79
N GLN A 54 5.49 3.57 7.19
CA GLN A 54 5.15 4.81 7.90
C GLN A 54 3.75 4.74 8.50
N THR A 55 2.77 4.17 7.78
CA THR A 55 1.41 3.98 8.27
C THR A 55 1.37 2.97 9.42
N MET A 56 2.06 1.84 9.30
CA MET A 56 2.17 0.84 10.37
C MET A 56 2.77 1.46 11.64
N ARG A 57 3.92 2.15 11.55
CA ARG A 57 4.54 2.85 12.69
C ARG A 57 3.60 3.86 13.34
N ARG A 58 2.81 4.55 12.55
CA ARG A 58 1.82 5.53 13.04
C ARG A 58 0.72 4.87 13.87
N VAL A 59 0.15 3.79 13.37
CA VAL A 59 -1.01 3.17 14.04
C VAL A 59 -0.63 2.33 15.24
N VAL A 60 0.59 1.75 15.29
CA VAL A 60 1.07 1.00 16.48
C VAL A 60 1.36 1.91 17.68
N CYS A 61 1.40 3.22 17.51
CA CYS A 61 1.40 4.17 18.63
C CYS A 61 0.04 4.19 19.36
N ALA A 62 -1.05 4.05 18.61
CA ALA A 62 -2.43 4.08 19.15
C ALA A 62 -2.90 2.71 19.63
N SER A 63 -2.41 1.60 19.06
CA SER A 63 -2.83 0.22 19.38
C SER A 63 -1.65 -0.76 19.40
N ALA A 64 -1.85 -1.99 19.87
CA ALA A 64 -0.83 -3.03 19.82
C ALA A 64 -0.65 -3.59 18.39
N PRO A 65 0.57 -3.98 17.96
CA PRO A 65 0.81 -4.48 16.61
C PRO A 65 -0.06 -5.69 16.22
N ASN A 66 -0.29 -6.62 17.15
CA ASN A 66 -1.12 -7.81 16.95
C ASN A 66 -2.63 -7.52 16.77
N ARG A 67 -3.06 -6.26 16.87
CA ARG A 67 -4.43 -5.80 16.59
C ARG A 67 -4.56 -5.09 15.24
N VAL A 68 -3.45 -4.84 14.56
CA VAL A 68 -3.48 -4.20 13.24
C VAL A 68 -3.94 -5.20 12.20
N MET A 69 -4.99 -4.84 11.44
CA MET A 69 -5.51 -5.62 10.32
C MET A 69 -5.02 -5.02 9.01
N ILE A 70 -4.67 -5.86 8.05
CA ILE A 70 -4.25 -5.43 6.70
C ILE A 70 -5.27 -5.94 5.69
N SER A 71 -6.02 -5.04 5.05
CA SER A 71 -6.91 -5.38 3.93
C SER A 71 -6.18 -5.15 2.61
N THR A 72 -6.03 -6.21 1.80
CA THR A 72 -5.31 -6.16 0.52
C THR A 72 -5.76 -7.31 -0.39
N ASN A 73 -5.22 -7.38 -1.60
CA ASN A 73 -5.45 -8.50 -2.52
C ASN A 73 -4.29 -9.52 -2.50
N PRO A 74 -4.50 -10.77 -2.96
CA PRO A 74 -3.47 -11.81 -2.96
C PRO A 74 -2.19 -11.41 -3.71
N ALA A 75 -2.30 -10.65 -4.81
CA ALA A 75 -1.15 -10.25 -5.62
C ALA A 75 -0.20 -9.28 -4.89
N GLN A 76 -0.72 -8.48 -3.97
CA GLN A 76 0.06 -7.49 -3.19
C GLN A 76 0.45 -8.00 -1.80
N ALA A 77 -0.26 -8.99 -1.26
CA ALA A 77 -0.09 -9.46 0.11
C ALA A 77 1.36 -9.85 0.42
N GLU A 78 2.01 -10.57 -0.49
CA GLU A 78 3.40 -11.02 -0.31
C GLU A 78 4.37 -9.84 -0.21
N SER A 79 4.27 -8.87 -1.11
CA SER A 79 5.10 -7.67 -1.09
C SER A 79 4.88 -6.85 0.19
N ILE A 80 3.63 -6.79 0.69
CA ILE A 80 3.31 -6.12 1.94
C ILE A 80 3.92 -6.87 3.13
N ARG A 81 3.84 -8.20 3.19
CA ARG A 81 4.49 -9.00 4.24
C ARG A 81 6.00 -8.77 4.28
N VAL A 82 6.64 -8.70 3.12
CA VAL A 82 8.07 -8.37 3.03
C VAL A 82 8.37 -6.98 3.62
N GLN A 83 7.56 -5.97 3.29
CA GLN A 83 7.74 -4.61 3.83
C GLN A 83 7.48 -4.52 5.34
N LEU A 84 6.55 -5.33 5.86
CA LEU A 84 6.17 -5.35 7.27
C LEU A 84 6.84 -6.50 8.05
N SER A 85 7.95 -7.03 7.56
CA SER A 85 8.64 -8.19 8.15
C SER A 85 9.11 -7.97 9.61
N GLU A 86 9.26 -6.71 10.05
CA GLU A 86 9.52 -6.37 11.47
C GLU A 86 8.39 -6.82 12.40
N TRP A 87 7.15 -6.90 11.89
CA TRP A 87 5.93 -7.29 12.63
C TRP A 87 5.33 -8.61 12.12
N LYS A 88 6.15 -9.50 11.53
CA LYS A 88 5.66 -10.72 10.85
C LYS A 88 4.86 -11.64 11.78
N ASP A 89 5.30 -11.77 13.04
CA ASP A 89 4.68 -12.68 14.00
C ASP A 89 3.33 -12.12 14.50
N GLU A 90 3.25 -10.81 14.75
CA GLU A 90 2.04 -10.12 15.18
C GLU A 90 0.99 -10.02 14.08
N LEU A 91 1.40 -9.98 12.82
CA LEU A 91 0.52 -9.83 11.66
C LEU A 91 0.17 -11.15 10.97
N SER A 92 0.68 -12.29 11.42
CA SER A 92 0.53 -13.60 10.76
C SER A 92 -0.92 -13.93 10.40
N GLU A 93 -1.86 -13.66 11.31
CA GLU A 93 -3.29 -13.95 11.20
C GLU A 93 -4.16 -12.73 10.84
N ASN A 94 -3.54 -11.59 10.53
CA ASN A 94 -4.24 -10.30 10.43
C ASN A 94 -4.38 -9.77 9.00
N PHE A 95 -4.11 -10.60 8.00
CA PHE A 95 -4.36 -10.27 6.60
C PHE A 95 -5.74 -10.69 6.16
N VAL A 96 -6.57 -9.74 5.75
CA VAL A 96 -7.86 -9.97 5.11
C VAL A 96 -7.68 -9.79 3.60
N LEU A 97 -7.76 -10.90 2.86
CA LEU A 97 -7.46 -10.93 1.44
C LEU A 97 -8.75 -10.82 0.61
N GLU A 98 -8.86 -9.74 -0.14
CA GLU A 98 -9.91 -9.52 -1.12
C GLU A 98 -9.52 -10.22 -2.43
N PRO A 99 -10.29 -11.18 -2.95
CA PRO A 99 -9.93 -11.89 -4.17
C PRO A 99 -9.91 -10.98 -5.40
N GLU A 100 -10.64 -9.86 -5.32
CA GLU A 100 -10.73 -8.81 -6.35
C GLU A 100 -11.10 -7.48 -5.70
N GLY A 101 -10.62 -6.36 -6.26
CA GLY A 101 -10.98 -5.03 -5.78
C GLY A 101 -12.45 -4.67 -6.07
N ARG A 102 -13.24 -4.49 -5.01
CA ARG A 102 -14.67 -4.12 -5.07
C ARG A 102 -14.96 -2.75 -4.43
N ASN A 103 -13.98 -1.84 -4.46
CA ASN A 103 -14.06 -0.55 -3.78
C ASN A 103 -14.05 -0.70 -2.24
N THR A 104 -14.19 0.40 -1.48
CA THR A 104 -13.89 0.43 -0.05
C THR A 104 -14.97 -0.17 0.84
N ALA A 105 -16.26 -0.11 0.49
CA ALA A 105 -17.32 -0.62 1.37
C ALA A 105 -17.30 -2.15 1.52
N PRO A 106 -17.15 -2.98 0.46
CA PRO A 106 -17.01 -4.42 0.61
C PRO A 106 -15.78 -4.84 1.42
N ALA A 107 -14.64 -4.18 1.20
CA ALA A 107 -13.41 -4.44 1.94
C ALA A 107 -13.57 -4.14 3.44
N ILE A 108 -14.11 -2.97 3.78
CA ILE A 108 -14.40 -2.56 5.16
C ILE A 108 -15.39 -3.53 5.80
N ALA A 109 -16.45 -3.92 5.08
CA ALA A 109 -17.48 -4.84 5.58
C ALA A 109 -16.88 -6.22 5.90
N LEU A 110 -15.96 -6.74 5.06
CA LEU A 110 -15.29 -8.01 5.28
C LEU A 110 -14.41 -7.96 6.55
N VAL A 111 -13.65 -6.88 6.74
CA VAL A 111 -12.83 -6.68 7.95
C VAL A 111 -13.73 -6.49 9.19
N ALA A 112 -14.82 -5.73 9.06
CA ALA A 112 -15.77 -5.52 10.16
C ALA A 112 -16.43 -6.83 10.60
N LEU A 113 -16.78 -7.71 9.64
CA LEU A 113 -17.29 -9.04 9.93
C LEU A 113 -16.29 -9.88 10.73
N GLU A 114 -15.04 -9.89 10.31
CA GLU A 114 -13.97 -10.63 10.99
C GLU A 114 -13.74 -10.10 12.42
N LEU A 115 -13.68 -8.77 12.57
CA LEU A 115 -13.47 -8.13 13.87
C LEU A 115 -14.65 -8.32 14.81
N ALA A 116 -15.90 -8.23 14.34
CA ALA A 116 -17.08 -8.47 15.17
C ALA A 116 -17.15 -9.90 15.72
N ARG A 117 -16.52 -10.87 15.03
CA ARG A 117 -16.38 -12.25 15.51
C ARG A 117 -15.31 -12.40 16.58
N ARG A 118 -14.21 -11.63 16.47
CA ARG A 118 -13.07 -11.66 17.42
C ARG A 118 -13.38 -10.87 18.70
N ASP A 119 -14.05 -9.74 18.55
CA ASP A 119 -14.33 -8.77 19.63
C ASP A 119 -15.64 -8.02 19.32
N PRO A 120 -16.74 -8.30 20.05
CA PRO A 120 -18.03 -7.62 19.85
C PRO A 120 -17.98 -6.11 20.07
N ASP A 121 -16.99 -5.61 20.83
CA ASP A 121 -16.77 -4.20 21.11
C ASP A 121 -15.70 -3.57 20.22
N ALA A 122 -15.24 -4.28 19.17
CA ALA A 122 -14.20 -3.82 18.28
C ALA A 122 -14.48 -2.43 17.69
N ILE A 123 -13.53 -1.52 17.87
CA ILE A 123 -13.50 -0.20 17.26
C ILE A 123 -12.46 -0.23 16.14
N MET A 124 -12.89 -0.01 14.94
CA MET A 124 -12.02 0.05 13.77
C MET A 124 -11.47 1.46 13.58
N LEU A 125 -10.15 1.60 13.49
CA LEU A 125 -9.47 2.78 12.94
C LEU A 125 -9.07 2.47 11.50
N VAL A 126 -9.91 2.81 10.55
CA VAL A 126 -9.68 2.57 9.12
C VAL A 126 -8.79 3.66 8.56
N VAL A 127 -7.63 3.29 8.01
CA VAL A 127 -6.65 4.22 7.44
C VAL A 127 -6.15 3.72 6.09
N PRO A 128 -5.99 4.59 5.08
CA PRO A 128 -5.28 4.25 3.85
C PRO A 128 -3.81 3.95 4.11
N ALA A 129 -3.24 3.00 3.37
CA ALA A 129 -1.85 2.58 3.49
C ALA A 129 -0.85 3.61 2.93
N ASP A 130 -1.32 4.61 2.18
CA ASP A 130 -0.53 5.43 1.27
C ASP A 130 -0.62 6.95 1.54
N HIS A 131 -1.16 7.35 2.70
CA HIS A 131 -1.23 8.75 3.10
C HIS A 131 -0.01 9.19 3.94
N ILE A 132 0.45 10.41 3.71
CA ILE A 132 1.44 11.06 4.57
C ILE A 132 0.73 11.89 5.64
N ILE A 133 1.12 11.65 6.89
CA ILE A 133 0.64 12.42 8.04
C ILE A 133 1.86 12.80 8.88
N LYS A 134 1.99 14.11 9.20
CA LYS A 134 3.02 14.61 10.13
C LYS A 134 2.34 15.14 11.39
N GLY A 135 2.91 14.81 12.56
CA GLY A 135 2.36 15.23 13.84
C GLY A 135 1.70 14.07 14.60
N GLN A 136 2.49 13.06 14.97
CA GLN A 136 2.02 11.84 15.66
C GLN A 136 1.13 12.14 16.88
N ARG A 137 1.53 13.08 17.76
CA ARG A 137 0.74 13.41 18.95
C ARG A 137 -0.66 13.96 18.63
N ALA A 138 -0.76 14.78 17.57
CA ALA A 138 -2.04 15.33 17.14
C ALA A 138 -2.92 14.22 16.50
N PHE A 139 -2.30 13.28 15.77
CA PHE A 139 -2.98 12.10 15.25
C PHE A 139 -3.51 11.22 16.39
N ASP A 140 -2.68 10.88 17.37
CA ASP A 140 -3.09 10.05 18.52
C ASP A 140 -4.24 10.69 19.32
N ALA A 141 -4.19 12.00 19.54
CA ALA A 141 -5.27 12.73 20.20
C ALA A 141 -6.57 12.71 19.40
N ALA A 142 -6.48 12.86 18.07
CA ALA A 142 -7.64 12.79 17.18
C ALA A 142 -8.26 11.38 17.19
N VAL A 143 -7.44 10.33 17.15
CA VAL A 143 -7.90 8.94 17.24
C VAL A 143 -8.59 8.66 18.58
N ALA A 144 -8.03 9.09 19.69
CA ALA A 144 -8.65 8.93 21.02
C ALA A 144 -10.00 9.63 21.13
N MET A 145 -10.11 10.85 20.58
CA MET A 145 -11.38 11.56 20.51
C MET A 145 -12.40 10.84 19.62
N ALA A 146 -11.99 10.37 18.45
CA ALA A 146 -12.85 9.66 17.53
C ALA A 146 -13.32 8.32 18.12
N ALA A 147 -12.44 7.57 18.79
CA ALA A 147 -12.81 6.34 19.50
C ALA A 147 -13.87 6.57 20.58
N THR A 148 -13.80 7.69 21.31
CA THR A 148 -14.82 8.06 22.29
C THR A 148 -16.20 8.28 21.66
N LEU A 149 -16.25 8.87 20.46
CA LEU A 149 -17.51 9.04 19.70
C LEU A 149 -17.98 7.73 19.07
N ALA A 150 -17.05 6.91 18.59
CA ALA A 150 -17.36 5.59 18.01
C ALA A 150 -18.04 4.66 19.02
N LYS A 151 -17.68 4.75 20.32
CA LYS A 151 -18.36 4.01 21.40
C LYS A 151 -19.83 4.41 21.57
N GLN A 152 -20.24 5.54 21.02
CA GLN A 152 -21.63 6.03 20.98
C GLN A 152 -22.29 5.76 19.62
N ASP A 153 -21.74 4.83 18.83
CA ASP A 153 -22.19 4.42 17.50
C ASP A 153 -22.14 5.50 16.42
N TYR A 154 -21.35 6.57 16.61
CA TYR A 154 -21.06 7.51 15.53
C TYR A 154 -20.07 6.92 14.54
N LEU A 155 -20.29 7.24 13.25
CA LEU A 155 -19.33 6.99 12.16
C LEU A 155 -18.44 8.23 12.02
N VAL A 156 -17.27 8.19 12.61
CA VAL A 156 -16.40 9.37 12.72
C VAL A 156 -15.41 9.42 11.56
N THR A 157 -15.24 10.59 10.94
CA THR A 157 -14.14 10.88 10.02
C THR A 157 -13.32 12.08 10.50
N PHE A 158 -12.09 12.23 9.97
CA PHE A 158 -11.23 13.37 10.27
C PHE A 158 -11.34 14.43 9.16
N GLY A 159 -11.62 15.66 9.56
CA GLY A 159 -11.75 16.79 8.67
C GLY A 159 -10.47 17.59 8.54
N ILE A 160 -9.95 17.71 7.32
CA ILE A 160 -8.75 18.48 6.98
C ILE A 160 -9.16 19.86 6.49
N GLN A 161 -8.50 20.92 6.97
CA GLN A 161 -8.77 22.28 6.51
C GLN A 161 -8.41 22.43 5.02
N PRO A 162 -9.37 22.81 4.15
CA PRO A 162 -9.09 23.04 2.73
C PRO A 162 -8.17 24.26 2.53
N ILE A 163 -7.20 24.13 1.62
CA ILE A 163 -6.28 25.21 1.22
C ILE A 163 -6.41 25.56 -0.26
N ARG A 164 -7.16 24.77 -1.03
CA ARG A 164 -7.44 24.95 -2.48
C ARG A 164 -8.76 24.26 -2.86
N PRO A 165 -9.34 24.56 -4.03
CA PRO A 165 -10.59 23.91 -4.48
C PRO A 165 -10.28 22.54 -5.15
N GLU A 166 -9.90 21.54 -4.32
CA GLU A 166 -9.57 20.19 -4.80
C GLU A 166 -10.84 19.42 -5.19
N THR A 167 -10.88 18.85 -6.39
CA THR A 167 -12.01 18.08 -6.89
C THR A 167 -11.87 16.58 -6.66
N GLY A 168 -10.68 16.12 -6.29
CA GLY A 168 -10.39 14.72 -5.99
C GLY A 168 -10.84 14.28 -4.59
N TYR A 169 -11.24 15.21 -3.72
CA TYR A 169 -11.60 14.94 -2.32
C TYR A 169 -13.09 15.15 -2.04
N GLY A 170 -13.58 14.45 -1.02
CA GLY A 170 -14.87 14.74 -0.40
C GLY A 170 -14.82 16.01 0.45
N TYR A 171 -15.95 16.72 0.53
CA TYR A 171 -16.13 17.91 1.36
C TYR A 171 -17.20 17.67 2.42
N ILE A 172 -16.88 18.00 3.66
CA ILE A 172 -17.72 17.75 4.83
C ILE A 172 -18.01 19.05 5.55
N ARG A 173 -19.29 19.33 5.79
CA ARG A 173 -19.75 20.47 6.59
C ARG A 173 -20.20 19.98 7.97
N PRO A 174 -19.57 20.40 9.08
CA PRO A 174 -20.03 20.09 10.43
C PRO A 174 -21.30 20.86 10.79
N ASN A 175 -22.15 20.27 11.60
CA ASN A 175 -23.17 21.03 12.35
C ASN A 175 -22.53 21.60 13.63
N ARG A 176 -21.93 22.78 13.53
CA ARG A 176 -21.21 23.42 14.66
C ARG A 176 -22.13 23.86 15.82
N LYS A 177 -23.46 23.84 15.64
CA LYS A 177 -24.40 24.11 16.70
C LYS A 177 -24.47 23.02 17.76
N VAL A 178 -24.04 21.80 17.38
CA VAL A 178 -24.00 20.61 18.24
C VAL A 178 -22.55 20.15 18.42
N THR A 179 -22.16 19.96 19.68
CA THR A 179 -20.85 19.34 20.02
C THR A 179 -21.14 17.99 20.65
N LEU A 180 -20.68 16.92 20.00
CA LEU A 180 -20.83 15.55 20.46
C LEU A 180 -19.82 15.18 21.56
N GLY A 181 -18.67 15.88 21.59
CA GLY A 181 -17.63 15.70 22.58
C GLY A 181 -16.49 16.69 22.37
N LYS A 182 -15.66 16.86 23.43
CA LYS A 182 -14.50 17.77 23.43
C LYS A 182 -13.32 17.13 24.17
N GLN A 183 -12.13 17.21 23.57
CA GLN A 183 -10.88 16.78 24.20
C GLN A 183 -9.77 17.78 23.87
N GLY A 184 -9.39 18.61 24.83
CA GLY A 184 -8.50 19.74 24.58
C GLY A 184 -9.06 20.71 23.55
N LEU A 185 -8.35 20.91 22.45
CA LEU A 185 -8.79 21.75 21.33
C LEU A 185 -9.68 21.01 20.32
N LEU A 186 -9.73 19.68 20.37
CA LEU A 186 -10.54 18.89 19.46
C LEU A 186 -12.00 18.91 19.88
N LYS A 187 -12.89 19.03 18.90
CA LYS A 187 -14.35 18.98 19.06
C LYS A 187 -14.93 18.07 17.98
N GLY A 188 -15.78 17.13 18.38
CA GLY A 188 -16.56 16.33 17.47
C GLY A 188 -17.93 16.97 17.17
N HIS A 189 -18.34 16.93 15.92
CA HIS A 189 -19.61 17.49 15.47
C HIS A 189 -20.36 16.49 14.59
N PRO A 190 -21.72 16.48 14.62
CA PRO A 190 -22.47 15.77 13.59
C PRO A 190 -22.16 16.36 12.21
N VAL A 191 -22.20 15.53 11.19
CA VAL A 191 -22.10 15.99 9.78
C VAL A 191 -23.44 16.54 9.35
N SER A 192 -23.45 17.78 8.83
CA SER A 192 -24.65 18.38 8.23
C SER A 192 -24.71 18.14 6.73
N ARG A 193 -23.56 17.97 6.07
CA ARG A 193 -23.46 17.68 4.66
C ARG A 193 -22.14 16.97 4.36
N PHE A 194 -22.22 15.92 3.55
CA PHE A 194 -21.07 15.21 2.97
C PHE A 194 -21.26 15.20 1.45
N VAL A 195 -20.24 15.54 0.69
CA VAL A 195 -20.26 15.56 -0.78
C VAL A 195 -18.95 15.01 -1.30
N GLU A 196 -18.99 13.84 -1.91
CA GLU A 196 -17.80 13.20 -2.48
C GLU A 196 -17.50 13.79 -3.87
N LYS A 197 -16.26 14.19 -4.08
CA LYS A 197 -15.68 14.66 -5.35
C LYS A 197 -16.56 15.66 -6.11
N PRO A 198 -16.80 16.88 -5.57
CA PRO A 198 -17.61 17.90 -6.23
C PRO A 198 -16.93 18.39 -7.52
N ASN A 199 -17.70 18.99 -8.41
CA ASN A 199 -17.11 19.70 -9.56
C ASN A 199 -16.33 20.95 -9.10
N ALA A 200 -15.50 21.52 -10.00
CA ALA A 200 -14.62 22.64 -9.68
C ALA A 200 -15.38 23.88 -9.13
N THR A 201 -16.56 24.19 -9.69
CA THR A 201 -17.39 25.32 -9.23
C THR A 201 -17.83 25.13 -7.78
N LYS A 202 -18.34 23.95 -7.43
CA LYS A 202 -18.75 23.62 -6.05
C LYS A 202 -17.55 23.60 -5.09
N ALA A 203 -16.43 23.02 -5.50
CA ALA A 203 -15.21 23.01 -4.70
C ALA A 203 -14.72 24.43 -4.36
N ALA A 204 -14.74 25.36 -5.33
CA ALA A 204 -14.42 26.76 -5.11
C ALA A 204 -15.41 27.46 -4.17
N GLN A 205 -16.72 27.16 -4.30
CA GLN A 205 -17.74 27.67 -3.38
C GLN A 205 -17.53 27.18 -1.94
N TYR A 206 -17.19 25.89 -1.74
CA TYR A 206 -16.94 25.31 -0.41
C TYR A 206 -15.70 25.90 0.25
N LEU A 207 -14.63 26.11 -0.54
CA LEU A 207 -13.43 26.78 -0.06
C LEU A 207 -13.75 28.22 0.39
N LYS A 208 -14.49 29.00 -0.42
CA LYS A 208 -14.90 30.36 -0.10
C LYS A 208 -15.82 30.44 1.13
N ALA A 209 -16.68 29.44 1.33
CA ALA A 209 -17.57 29.38 2.49
C ALA A 209 -16.80 29.22 3.82
N GLY A 210 -15.63 28.60 3.83
CA GLY A 210 -14.72 28.50 4.97
C GLY A 210 -15.20 27.58 6.10
N ASP A 211 -16.35 26.92 5.93
CA ASP A 211 -16.97 26.03 6.94
C ASP A 211 -17.00 24.54 6.52
N TYR A 212 -16.37 24.23 5.39
CA TYR A 212 -16.17 22.87 4.92
C TYR A 212 -14.77 22.37 5.25
N TYR A 213 -14.65 21.05 5.40
CA TYR A 213 -13.38 20.33 5.55
C TYR A 213 -13.26 19.27 4.46
N TRP A 214 -12.03 18.94 4.05
CA TRP A 214 -11.80 17.76 3.21
C TRP A 214 -12.00 16.50 4.03
N ASN A 215 -12.61 15.49 3.42
CA ASN A 215 -12.63 14.14 3.94
C ASN A 215 -11.22 13.53 3.81
N SER A 216 -10.65 13.11 4.93
CA SER A 216 -9.32 12.49 4.95
C SER A 216 -9.30 11.06 4.42
N GLY A 217 -10.46 10.41 4.22
CA GLY A 217 -10.56 8.98 3.93
C GLY A 217 -10.15 8.07 5.08
N MET A 218 -10.01 8.64 6.30
CA MET A 218 -9.79 7.88 7.53
C MET A 218 -11.04 7.91 8.40
N PHE A 219 -11.37 6.75 8.99
CA PHE A 219 -12.60 6.60 9.73
C PHE A 219 -12.39 5.87 11.06
N VAL A 220 -13.25 6.16 12.03
CA VAL A 220 -13.30 5.45 13.31
C VAL A 220 -14.75 5.12 13.64
N TRP A 221 -15.04 3.85 13.85
CA TRP A 221 -16.38 3.36 14.21
C TRP A 221 -16.31 1.97 14.88
N ARG A 222 -17.38 1.58 15.56
CA ARG A 222 -17.53 0.17 15.99
C ARG A 222 -17.79 -0.73 14.78
N ALA A 223 -17.23 -1.92 14.78
CA ALA A 223 -17.46 -2.92 13.72
C ALA A 223 -18.95 -3.23 13.54
N ALA A 224 -19.69 -3.38 14.64
CA ALA A 224 -21.14 -3.58 14.60
C ALA A 224 -21.88 -2.36 14.00
N ALA A 225 -21.51 -1.13 14.38
CA ALA A 225 -22.17 0.07 13.91
C ALA A 225 -22.03 0.26 12.38
N ILE A 226 -20.86 0.01 11.81
CA ILE A 226 -20.69 0.12 10.35
C ILE A 226 -21.43 -0.99 9.61
N LEU A 227 -21.50 -2.22 10.13
CA LEU A 227 -22.29 -3.29 9.54
C LEU A 227 -23.80 -2.95 9.54
N ASP A 228 -24.32 -2.36 10.63
CA ASP A 228 -25.69 -1.90 10.71
C ASP A 228 -26.01 -0.76 9.72
N GLU A 229 -25.10 0.19 9.54
CA GLU A 229 -25.28 1.27 8.56
C GLU A 229 -25.14 0.76 7.12
N ILE A 230 -24.28 -0.22 6.85
CA ILE A 230 -24.22 -0.94 5.55
C ILE A 230 -25.56 -1.67 5.31
N LYS A 231 -26.12 -2.34 6.31
CA LYS A 231 -27.41 -3.02 6.18
C LYS A 231 -28.54 -2.04 5.84
N ARG A 232 -28.51 -0.84 6.43
CA ARG A 232 -29.51 0.21 6.22
C ARG A 232 -29.42 0.85 4.85
N HIS A 233 -28.20 1.17 4.38
CA HIS A 233 -27.98 1.99 3.20
C HIS A 233 -27.58 1.17 1.96
N GLN A 234 -27.05 -0.04 2.16
CA GLN A 234 -26.54 -0.94 1.11
C GLN A 234 -27.06 -2.39 1.33
N PRO A 235 -28.39 -2.62 1.29
CA PRO A 235 -28.96 -3.93 1.66
C PRO A 235 -28.48 -5.08 0.76
N ALA A 236 -28.14 -4.81 -0.51
CA ALA A 236 -27.58 -5.84 -1.39
C ALA A 236 -26.17 -6.28 -0.94
N LEU A 237 -25.32 -5.31 -0.55
CA LEU A 237 -24.01 -5.59 0.01
C LEU A 237 -24.14 -6.36 1.32
N SER A 238 -25.03 -5.95 2.23
CA SER A 238 -25.28 -6.64 3.50
C SER A 238 -25.63 -8.12 3.30
N ARG A 239 -26.57 -8.43 2.39
CA ARG A 239 -26.92 -9.83 2.08
C ARG A 239 -25.72 -10.63 1.57
N GLY A 240 -24.87 -10.01 0.74
CA GLY A 240 -23.65 -10.65 0.25
C GLY A 240 -22.65 -10.94 1.39
N ILE A 241 -22.47 -10.01 2.31
CA ILE A 241 -21.61 -10.16 3.49
C ILE A 241 -22.17 -11.22 4.45
N GLU A 242 -23.49 -11.25 4.67
CA GLU A 242 -24.17 -12.30 5.46
C GLU A 242 -23.94 -13.70 4.85
N ARG A 243 -24.03 -13.84 3.50
CA ARG A 243 -23.68 -15.07 2.79
C ARG A 243 -22.23 -15.49 3.01
N ILE A 244 -21.28 -14.54 2.89
CA ILE A 244 -19.85 -14.79 3.16
C ILE A 244 -19.68 -15.28 4.61
N SER A 245 -20.33 -14.62 5.57
CA SER A 245 -20.33 -15.04 6.99
C SER A 245 -20.78 -16.47 7.20
N GLN A 246 -21.88 -16.87 6.52
CA GLN A 246 -22.41 -18.24 6.58
C GLN A 246 -21.42 -19.26 5.98
N LEU A 247 -20.84 -18.96 4.82
CA LEU A 247 -19.84 -19.82 4.18
C LEU A 247 -18.60 -20.01 5.07
N MET A 248 -18.08 -18.93 5.68
CA MET A 248 -16.96 -19.01 6.60
C MET A 248 -17.30 -19.82 7.87
N GLY A 249 -18.52 -19.71 8.38
CA GLY A 249 -19.01 -20.45 9.55
C GLY A 249 -19.29 -21.94 9.29
N SER A 250 -19.61 -22.32 8.06
CA SER A 250 -19.88 -23.71 7.66
C SER A 250 -18.63 -24.48 7.24
N GLY A 251 -17.43 -23.86 7.25
CA GLY A 251 -16.20 -24.49 6.78
C GLY A 251 -16.13 -24.66 5.25
N ALA A 252 -16.87 -23.84 4.50
CA ALA A 252 -16.83 -23.84 3.04
C ALA A 252 -15.42 -23.57 2.51
N THR A 253 -15.15 -24.01 1.29
CA THR A 253 -13.85 -23.82 0.64
C THR A 253 -13.53 -22.34 0.45
N ARG A 254 -12.25 -21.97 0.42
CA ARG A 254 -11.80 -20.63 0.10
C ARG A 254 -12.37 -20.14 -1.24
N GLN A 255 -12.44 -21.02 -2.23
CA GLN A 255 -13.01 -20.70 -3.54
C GLN A 255 -14.46 -20.23 -3.43
N SER A 256 -15.30 -20.92 -2.65
CA SER A 256 -16.71 -20.54 -2.47
C SER A 256 -16.87 -19.15 -1.82
N VAL A 257 -16.00 -18.82 -0.85
CA VAL A 257 -15.96 -17.49 -0.23
C VAL A 257 -15.52 -16.43 -1.23
N ASP A 258 -14.50 -16.71 -2.05
CA ASP A 258 -13.98 -15.81 -3.06
C ASP A 258 -15.01 -15.53 -4.16
N GLU A 259 -15.77 -16.53 -4.59
CA GLU A 259 -16.87 -16.39 -5.56
C GLU A 259 -17.99 -15.51 -5.00
N ALA A 260 -18.38 -15.72 -3.75
CA ALA A 260 -19.36 -14.87 -3.07
C ALA A 260 -18.89 -13.41 -2.95
N TYR A 261 -17.59 -13.19 -2.69
CA TYR A 261 -17.03 -11.84 -2.65
C TYR A 261 -17.02 -11.17 -4.05
N ARG A 262 -16.63 -11.90 -5.08
CA ARG A 262 -16.65 -11.39 -6.47
C ARG A 262 -18.05 -11.01 -6.95
N ALA A 263 -19.11 -11.56 -6.36
CA ALA A 263 -20.49 -11.21 -6.67
C ALA A 263 -20.98 -9.90 -6.01
N LEU A 264 -20.18 -9.31 -5.07
CA LEU A 264 -20.54 -8.07 -4.40
C LEU A 264 -20.51 -6.88 -5.37
N THR A 265 -21.50 -5.98 -5.26
CA THR A 265 -21.51 -4.73 -6.04
C THR A 265 -20.41 -3.79 -5.54
N PRO A 266 -19.54 -3.27 -6.42
CA PRO A 266 -18.52 -2.29 -6.05
C PRO A 266 -19.16 -0.97 -5.60
N VAL A 267 -18.87 -0.54 -4.37
CA VAL A 267 -19.36 0.74 -3.84
C VAL A 267 -18.33 1.32 -2.85
N SER A 268 -18.12 2.65 -2.87
CA SER A 268 -17.27 3.29 -1.87
C SER A 268 -18.03 3.44 -0.56
N ILE A 269 -17.33 3.40 0.56
CA ILE A 269 -17.91 3.65 1.88
C ILE A 269 -18.42 5.09 1.98
N ASP A 270 -17.75 6.02 1.30
CA ASP A 270 -18.09 7.44 1.29
C ASP A 270 -19.47 7.69 0.71
N THR A 271 -19.71 7.24 -0.53
CA THR A 271 -21.00 7.45 -1.22
C THR A 271 -22.06 6.44 -0.79
N GLY A 272 -21.66 5.22 -0.46
CA GLY A 272 -22.59 4.16 -0.07
C GLY A 272 -23.16 4.32 1.33
N VAL A 273 -22.41 4.91 2.25
CA VAL A 273 -22.81 5.01 3.66
C VAL A 273 -22.63 6.43 4.20
N MET A 274 -21.42 7.02 4.11
CA MET A 274 -21.11 8.27 4.83
C MET A 274 -21.93 9.46 4.37
N GLU A 275 -22.25 9.58 3.08
CA GLU A 275 -23.13 10.64 2.55
C GLU A 275 -24.59 10.51 3.02
N GLN A 276 -25.02 9.30 3.39
CA GLN A 276 -26.41 8.97 3.67
C GLN A 276 -26.69 8.83 5.19
N SER A 277 -25.67 8.49 5.97
CA SER A 277 -25.83 8.17 7.38
C SER A 277 -26.08 9.41 8.24
N LYS A 278 -27.11 9.35 9.06
CA LYS A 278 -27.39 10.34 10.11
C LYS A 278 -26.47 10.21 11.33
N LYS A 279 -25.68 9.13 11.42
CA LYS A 279 -24.69 8.88 12.45
C LYS A 279 -23.30 9.39 12.08
N ALA A 280 -23.14 9.98 10.89
CA ALA A 280 -21.86 10.54 10.47
C ALA A 280 -21.43 11.70 11.37
N ALA A 281 -20.20 11.66 11.87
CA ALA A 281 -19.59 12.68 12.68
C ALA A 281 -18.21 13.06 12.13
N ILE A 282 -17.78 14.29 12.40
CA ILE A 282 -16.48 14.80 11.98
C ILE A 282 -15.69 15.33 13.18
N VAL A 283 -14.40 15.02 13.22
CA VAL A 283 -13.41 15.65 14.10
C VAL A 283 -12.46 16.47 13.23
N PRO A 284 -12.56 17.80 13.20
CA PRO A 284 -11.58 18.67 12.57
C PRO A 284 -10.19 18.48 13.21
N VAL A 285 -9.16 18.31 12.40
CA VAL A 285 -7.80 18.02 12.87
C VAL A 285 -6.79 19.05 12.39
N PHE A 286 -5.65 19.13 13.08
CA PHE A 286 -4.63 20.15 12.88
C PHE A 286 -3.25 19.56 12.50
N PHE A 287 -3.17 18.26 12.19
CA PHE A 287 -1.95 17.66 11.68
C PHE A 287 -1.83 17.88 10.17
N GLN A 288 -0.60 17.91 9.67
CA GLN A 288 -0.36 17.97 8.24
C GLN A 288 -0.73 16.61 7.59
N TRP A 289 -1.52 16.67 6.53
CA TRP A 289 -2.02 15.51 5.81
C TRP A 289 -1.93 15.72 4.30
N SER A 290 -1.60 14.66 3.58
CA SER A 290 -1.72 14.57 2.12
C SER A 290 -1.99 13.12 1.71
N ASP A 291 -2.90 12.93 0.76
CA ASP A 291 -3.13 11.63 0.12
C ASP A 291 -2.05 11.31 -0.92
N ILE A 292 -1.18 12.26 -1.24
CA ILE A 292 -0.20 12.21 -2.32
C ILE A 292 -0.83 11.58 -3.57
N GLY A 293 -1.85 12.23 -4.15
CA GLY A 293 -2.66 11.69 -5.25
C GLY A 293 -1.93 11.62 -6.59
N SER A 294 -0.84 12.37 -6.77
CA SER A 294 -0.01 12.40 -7.98
C SER A 294 1.37 12.99 -7.71
N TRP A 295 2.25 12.98 -8.69
CA TRP A 295 3.57 13.62 -8.60
C TRP A 295 3.50 15.08 -8.18
N GLY A 296 2.51 15.85 -8.67
CA GLY A 296 2.31 17.24 -8.28
C GLY A 296 2.06 17.46 -6.79
N SER A 297 1.48 16.49 -6.10
CA SER A 297 1.20 16.57 -4.67
C SER A 297 2.47 16.50 -3.80
N LEU A 298 3.62 16.08 -4.33
CA LEU A 298 4.88 16.11 -3.58
C LEU A 298 5.28 17.52 -3.17
N ASP A 299 4.84 18.53 -3.90
CA ASP A 299 5.06 19.94 -3.55
C ASP A 299 4.54 20.30 -2.14
N GLU A 300 3.56 19.58 -1.63
CA GLU A 300 2.91 19.89 -0.35
C GLU A 300 3.66 19.31 0.84
N VAL A 301 4.41 18.24 0.62
CA VAL A 301 4.98 17.43 1.71
C VAL A 301 6.50 17.29 1.65
N ALA A 302 7.11 17.44 0.45
CA ALA A 302 8.54 17.28 0.25
C ALA A 302 9.31 18.57 0.59
N PRO A 303 10.56 18.45 1.10
CA PRO A 303 11.45 19.59 1.21
C PRO A 303 11.76 20.18 -0.15
N LYS A 304 11.87 21.51 -0.23
CA LYS A 304 12.19 22.25 -1.46
C LYS A 304 13.52 22.97 -1.31
N ASP A 305 14.23 23.09 -2.43
CA ASP A 305 15.38 23.97 -2.53
C ASP A 305 14.96 25.46 -2.59
N LYS A 306 15.95 26.39 -2.68
CA LYS A 306 15.69 27.84 -2.74
C LYS A 306 14.92 28.27 -4.01
N ALA A 307 14.96 27.48 -5.07
CA ALA A 307 14.24 27.73 -6.32
C ALA A 307 12.83 27.10 -6.34
N GLY A 308 12.42 26.42 -5.25
CA GLY A 308 11.15 25.75 -5.10
C GLY A 308 11.11 24.37 -5.77
N ASN A 309 12.25 23.77 -6.09
CA ASN A 309 12.30 22.44 -6.67
C ASN A 309 12.26 21.37 -5.58
N VAL A 310 11.64 20.23 -5.88
CA VAL A 310 11.77 18.97 -5.14
C VAL A 310 12.77 18.09 -5.88
N VAL A 311 13.90 17.80 -5.25
CA VAL A 311 14.99 17.01 -5.84
C VAL A 311 15.21 15.77 -4.99
N VAL A 312 15.13 14.60 -5.63
CA VAL A 312 15.30 13.30 -4.95
C VAL A 312 16.27 12.43 -5.74
N GLY A 313 17.23 11.83 -5.04
CA GLY A 313 18.18 10.89 -5.62
C GLY A 313 19.35 11.58 -6.34
N ARG A 314 19.86 10.95 -7.39
CA ARG A 314 21.07 11.39 -8.08
C ARG A 314 20.75 12.39 -9.20
N VAL A 315 20.69 13.67 -8.83
CA VAL A 315 20.29 14.77 -9.75
C VAL A 315 21.34 15.88 -9.75
N VAL A 316 21.59 16.44 -10.95
CA VAL A 316 22.33 17.70 -11.15
C VAL A 316 21.43 18.67 -11.89
N ASP A 317 21.16 19.81 -11.29
CA ASP A 317 20.26 20.82 -11.86
C ASP A 317 20.97 22.15 -12.09
N VAL A 318 20.65 22.81 -13.19
CA VAL A 318 21.12 24.16 -13.52
C VAL A 318 19.92 25.05 -13.85
N GLY A 319 19.52 25.88 -12.88
CA GLY A 319 18.56 26.96 -13.10
C GLY A 319 17.11 26.57 -13.25
N SER A 320 16.71 25.34 -12.90
CA SER A 320 15.30 24.94 -12.86
C SER A 320 14.56 25.58 -11.68
N ARG A 321 13.23 25.71 -11.83
CA ARG A 321 12.35 26.35 -10.83
C ARG A 321 11.05 25.59 -10.69
N ARG A 322 10.57 25.45 -9.43
CA ARG A 322 9.27 24.85 -9.06
C ARG A 322 9.03 23.48 -9.71
N SER A 323 10.11 22.75 -10.01
CA SER A 323 10.06 21.47 -10.69
C SER A 323 10.29 20.30 -9.72
N ILE A 324 9.83 19.13 -10.07
CA ILE A 324 10.04 17.88 -9.33
C ILE A 324 10.96 17.00 -10.17
N VAL A 325 12.14 16.68 -9.66
CA VAL A 325 13.11 15.81 -10.34
C VAL A 325 13.46 14.66 -9.43
N TYR A 326 13.17 13.45 -9.88
CA TYR A 326 13.46 12.19 -9.20
C TYR A 326 14.39 11.33 -10.06
N GLY A 327 15.57 10.99 -9.54
CA GLY A 327 16.51 10.07 -10.17
C GLY A 327 16.81 8.88 -9.28
N ASP A 328 16.37 7.66 -9.66
CA ASP A 328 16.59 6.46 -8.83
C ASP A 328 18.07 6.07 -8.80
N ARG A 329 18.63 5.58 -9.90
CA ARG A 329 20.01 5.07 -9.98
C ARG A 329 20.88 5.84 -10.95
N ARG A 330 20.33 6.22 -12.10
CA ARG A 330 21.04 6.99 -13.11
C ARG A 330 21.16 8.44 -12.69
N LEU A 331 22.21 9.13 -13.15
CA LEU A 331 22.33 10.57 -13.02
C LEU A 331 21.30 11.25 -13.92
N VAL A 332 20.43 12.06 -13.34
CA VAL A 332 19.50 12.91 -14.07
C VAL A 332 20.07 14.33 -14.08
N ALA A 333 20.34 14.89 -15.26
CA ALA A 333 20.79 16.25 -15.44
C ALA A 333 19.65 17.09 -16.03
N THR A 334 19.37 18.24 -15.42
CA THR A 334 18.31 19.15 -15.88
C THR A 334 18.83 20.58 -16.00
N ILE A 335 18.33 21.32 -17.01
CA ILE A 335 18.69 22.71 -17.25
C ILE A 335 17.42 23.51 -17.54
N GLY A 336 17.19 24.56 -16.74
CA GLY A 336 16.18 25.58 -16.99
C GLY A 336 14.73 25.10 -16.99
N LEU A 337 14.41 23.99 -16.35
CA LEU A 337 13.03 23.49 -16.25
C LEU A 337 12.17 24.44 -15.40
N THR A 338 10.92 24.60 -15.78
CA THR A 338 9.96 25.38 -15.00
C THR A 338 8.62 24.64 -14.92
N ASP A 339 8.12 24.40 -13.69
CA ASP A 339 6.86 23.73 -13.43
C ASP A 339 6.76 22.32 -14.07
N MET A 340 7.88 21.58 -14.10
CA MET A 340 7.96 20.25 -14.71
C MET A 340 8.06 19.15 -13.66
N VAL A 341 7.68 17.95 -14.06
CA VAL A 341 7.95 16.68 -13.39
C VAL A 341 8.86 15.85 -14.28
N VAL A 342 9.99 15.44 -13.75
CA VAL A 342 10.94 14.49 -14.38
C VAL A 342 11.17 13.35 -13.38
N VAL A 343 10.87 12.13 -13.79
CA VAL A 343 11.05 10.93 -12.96
C VAL A 343 11.76 9.88 -13.79
N ASP A 344 12.92 9.48 -13.32
CA ASP A 344 13.72 8.45 -13.97
C ASP A 344 13.81 7.19 -13.10
N THR A 345 13.50 6.04 -13.70
CA THR A 345 13.70 4.70 -13.17
C THR A 345 14.60 3.90 -14.10
N PRO A 346 15.12 2.72 -13.71
CA PRO A 346 15.99 1.93 -14.58
C PRO A 346 15.39 1.58 -15.95
N ASP A 347 14.07 1.48 -16.04
CA ASP A 347 13.30 0.98 -17.18
C ASP A 347 12.38 2.03 -17.84
N ALA A 348 12.16 3.18 -17.21
CA ALA A 348 11.24 4.17 -17.77
C ALA A 348 11.54 5.59 -17.26
N THR A 349 11.34 6.59 -18.12
CA THR A 349 11.43 8.01 -17.77
C THR A 349 10.11 8.71 -18.07
N LEU A 350 9.58 9.43 -17.08
CA LEU A 350 8.41 10.32 -17.23
C LEU A 350 8.86 11.77 -17.29
N VAL A 351 8.37 12.50 -18.27
CA VAL A 351 8.51 13.96 -18.34
C VAL A 351 7.14 14.56 -18.65
N CYS A 352 6.65 15.44 -17.79
CA CYS A 352 5.38 16.14 -18.04
C CYS A 352 5.32 17.49 -17.30
N PRO A 353 4.47 18.44 -17.74
CA PRO A 353 4.12 19.60 -16.93
C PRO A 353 3.49 19.18 -15.61
N LYS A 354 3.83 19.88 -14.52
CA LYS A 354 3.30 19.58 -13.17
C LYS A 354 1.77 19.65 -13.13
N SER A 355 1.16 20.57 -13.88
CA SER A 355 -0.30 20.69 -14.00
C SER A 355 -0.98 19.48 -14.64
N ARG A 356 -0.22 18.65 -15.36
CA ARG A 356 -0.72 17.42 -16.03
C ARG A 356 -0.33 16.12 -15.33
N ALA A 357 0.23 16.18 -14.14
CA ALA A 357 0.65 14.98 -13.39
C ALA A 357 -0.48 13.97 -13.10
N GLN A 358 -1.74 14.41 -13.12
CA GLN A 358 -2.91 13.53 -13.00
C GLN A 358 -3.13 12.66 -14.26
N ASP A 359 -2.68 13.13 -15.44
CA ASP A 359 -2.84 12.44 -16.73
C ASP A 359 -1.95 11.19 -16.85
N VAL A 360 -1.00 10.97 -15.95
CA VAL A 360 -0.16 9.77 -15.88
C VAL A 360 -1.01 8.48 -15.89
N LYS A 361 -2.23 8.52 -15.35
CA LYS A 361 -3.15 7.40 -15.44
C LYS A 361 -3.46 7.00 -16.89
N GLN A 362 -3.68 7.96 -17.77
CA GLN A 362 -3.97 7.71 -19.20
C GLN A 362 -2.78 7.03 -19.90
N LEU A 363 -1.55 7.46 -19.55
CA LEU A 363 -0.32 6.83 -20.05
C LEU A 363 -0.23 5.36 -19.60
N VAL A 364 -0.49 5.07 -18.35
CA VAL A 364 -0.51 3.69 -17.83
C VAL A 364 -1.59 2.84 -18.53
N ASP A 365 -2.75 3.42 -18.83
CA ASP A 365 -3.82 2.72 -19.56
C ASP A 365 -3.42 2.42 -21.02
N ILE A 366 -2.58 3.26 -21.64
CA ILE A 366 -1.97 3.00 -22.97
C ILE A 366 -0.99 1.82 -22.86
N LEU A 367 -0.05 1.85 -21.90
CA LEU A 367 0.92 0.77 -21.68
C LEU A 367 0.23 -0.59 -21.46
N LYS A 368 -0.87 -0.62 -20.68
CA LYS A 368 -1.69 -1.81 -20.49
C LYS A 368 -2.25 -2.37 -21.80
N ARG A 369 -2.80 -1.49 -22.65
CA ARG A 369 -3.33 -1.90 -23.97
C ARG A 369 -2.25 -2.44 -24.88
N GLN A 370 -1.03 -1.88 -24.80
CA GLN A 370 0.14 -2.34 -25.53
C GLN A 370 0.79 -3.59 -24.93
N LYS A 371 0.34 -4.04 -23.76
CA LYS A 371 0.93 -5.13 -22.97
C LYS A 371 2.41 -4.88 -22.62
N ALA A 372 2.81 -3.62 -22.52
CA ALA A 372 4.17 -3.24 -22.16
C ALA A 372 4.46 -3.60 -20.69
N PRO A 373 5.55 -4.32 -20.37
CA PRO A 373 5.80 -4.82 -19.01
C PRO A 373 5.95 -3.71 -17.97
N GLU A 374 6.33 -2.51 -18.38
CA GLU A 374 6.57 -1.36 -17.51
C GLU A 374 5.32 -0.86 -16.77
N HIS A 375 4.12 -1.30 -17.14
CA HIS A 375 2.93 -1.03 -16.33
C HIS A 375 2.75 -2.04 -15.19
N LEU A 376 3.32 -3.23 -15.30
CA LEU A 376 3.06 -4.38 -14.43
C LEU A 376 4.05 -4.45 -13.26
N GLU A 377 5.36 -4.49 -13.55
CA GLU A 377 6.42 -4.66 -12.56
C GLU A 377 7.70 -3.90 -12.95
N HIS A 378 8.62 -3.82 -12.01
CA HIS A 378 9.96 -3.26 -12.20
C HIS A 378 10.94 -4.32 -12.67
N LEU A 379 12.08 -3.88 -13.23
CA LEU A 379 13.22 -4.79 -13.49
C LEU A 379 13.71 -5.50 -12.21
N THR A 380 13.59 -4.86 -11.04
CA THR A 380 13.90 -5.49 -9.74
C THR A 380 12.62 -5.92 -9.06
N VAL A 381 12.48 -7.20 -8.78
CA VAL A 381 11.34 -7.80 -8.08
C VAL A 381 11.79 -8.35 -6.73
N HIS A 382 11.13 -7.90 -5.66
CA HIS A 382 11.38 -8.36 -4.29
C HIS A 382 10.58 -9.62 -3.97
N ARG A 383 11.21 -10.54 -3.27
CA ARG A 383 10.64 -11.81 -2.82
C ARG A 383 11.02 -12.06 -1.34
N PRO A 384 10.34 -12.97 -0.62
CA PRO A 384 10.68 -13.25 0.79
C PRO A 384 12.14 -13.69 1.00
N TRP A 385 12.68 -14.43 0.05
CA TRP A 385 14.06 -14.90 0.09
C TRP A 385 15.11 -13.86 -0.34
N GLY A 386 14.68 -12.72 -0.95
CA GLY A 386 15.58 -11.68 -1.44
C GLY A 386 15.00 -10.88 -2.61
N SER A 387 15.71 -10.85 -3.74
CA SER A 387 15.22 -10.19 -4.96
C SER A 387 15.92 -10.74 -6.21
N TYR A 388 15.32 -10.50 -7.38
CA TYR A 388 16.05 -10.59 -8.63
C TYR A 388 15.91 -9.28 -9.41
N THR A 389 16.89 -9.00 -10.24
CA THR A 389 16.91 -7.85 -11.16
C THR A 389 17.18 -8.34 -12.56
N ILE A 390 16.31 -8.07 -13.51
CA ILE A 390 16.57 -8.28 -14.93
C ILE A 390 17.62 -7.27 -15.36
N LEU A 391 18.77 -7.74 -15.81
CA LEU A 391 19.88 -6.90 -16.27
C LEU A 391 19.79 -6.68 -17.77
N GLU A 392 19.41 -7.74 -18.50
CA GLU A 392 19.26 -7.73 -19.95
C GLU A 392 18.30 -8.84 -20.39
N GLU A 393 17.56 -8.62 -21.46
CA GLU A 393 16.67 -9.59 -22.08
C GLU A 393 16.69 -9.44 -23.59
N GLY A 394 16.79 -10.57 -24.31
CA GLY A 394 16.77 -10.64 -25.75
C GLY A 394 16.08 -11.88 -26.27
N VAL A 395 16.12 -12.07 -27.57
CA VAL A 395 15.52 -13.26 -28.19
C VAL A 395 16.27 -14.50 -27.74
N GLY A 396 15.57 -15.38 -27.00
CA GLY A 396 16.12 -16.65 -26.54
C GLY A 396 17.02 -16.58 -25.31
N TYR A 397 17.21 -15.41 -24.69
CA TYR A 397 17.99 -15.30 -23.46
C TYR A 397 17.46 -14.21 -22.52
N LYS A 398 17.74 -14.39 -21.22
CA LYS A 398 17.50 -13.40 -20.16
C LYS A 398 18.61 -13.49 -19.11
N VAL A 399 19.16 -12.35 -18.72
CA VAL A 399 20.20 -12.25 -17.68
C VAL A 399 19.59 -11.63 -16.44
N LYS A 400 19.69 -12.31 -15.31
CA LYS A 400 19.23 -11.83 -14.00
C LYS A 400 20.37 -11.76 -13.01
N ARG A 401 20.36 -10.75 -12.14
CA ARG A 401 21.08 -10.80 -10.88
C ARG A 401 20.12 -11.26 -9.80
N VAL A 402 20.39 -12.41 -9.19
CA VAL A 402 19.64 -12.94 -8.05
C VAL A 402 20.38 -12.61 -6.76
N THR A 403 19.67 -12.05 -5.82
CA THR A 403 20.20 -11.63 -4.50
C THR A 403 19.44 -12.41 -3.43
N VAL A 404 20.12 -13.27 -2.68
CA VAL A 404 19.51 -14.10 -1.64
C VAL A 404 20.04 -13.68 -0.28
N LYS A 405 19.14 -13.27 0.61
CA LYS A 405 19.51 -12.87 1.97
C LYS A 405 19.97 -14.07 2.82
N PRO A 406 20.69 -13.85 3.94
CA PRO A 406 21.05 -14.93 4.86
C PRO A 406 19.83 -15.77 5.27
N GLY A 407 19.97 -17.11 5.20
CA GLY A 407 18.89 -18.05 5.46
C GLY A 407 17.80 -18.12 4.40
N GLY A 408 17.89 -17.31 3.33
CA GLY A 408 16.93 -17.33 2.24
C GLY A 408 17.13 -18.54 1.31
N ARG A 409 16.02 -19.10 0.82
CA ARG A 409 16.07 -20.16 -0.18
C ARG A 409 14.93 -20.02 -1.20
N LEU A 410 15.24 -20.37 -2.45
CA LEU A 410 14.24 -20.38 -3.51
C LEU A 410 13.42 -21.68 -3.44
N SER A 411 12.30 -21.74 -4.16
CA SER A 411 11.53 -22.98 -4.31
C SER A 411 12.36 -24.09 -4.94
N LEU A 412 12.09 -25.35 -4.61
CA LEU A 412 12.52 -26.47 -5.45
C LEU A 412 11.63 -26.46 -6.69
N GLN A 413 12.25 -26.28 -7.87
CA GLN A 413 11.54 -26.01 -9.12
C GLN A 413 12.21 -26.66 -10.33
N LEU A 414 11.49 -26.72 -11.46
CA LEU A 414 12.05 -27.05 -12.76
C LEU A 414 11.43 -26.17 -13.85
N HIS A 415 12.04 -26.17 -15.03
CA HIS A 415 11.58 -25.48 -16.23
C HIS A 415 11.53 -26.43 -17.41
N HIS A 416 10.47 -26.34 -18.23
CA HIS A 416 10.32 -27.17 -19.42
C HIS A 416 10.96 -26.57 -20.69
N ARG A 417 11.12 -25.23 -20.71
CA ARG A 417 11.44 -24.49 -21.94
C ARG A 417 12.73 -23.69 -21.87
N ARG A 418 13.42 -23.67 -20.69
CA ARG A 418 14.67 -22.95 -20.51
C ARG A 418 15.67 -23.75 -19.68
N SER A 419 16.95 -23.61 -20.02
CA SER A 419 18.08 -23.97 -19.16
C SER A 419 18.59 -22.71 -18.46
N GLU A 420 19.39 -22.89 -17.41
CA GLU A 420 19.95 -21.77 -16.66
C GLU A 420 21.43 -22.00 -16.41
N HIS A 421 22.21 -20.93 -16.41
CA HIS A 421 23.62 -20.96 -16.01
C HIS A 421 23.83 -19.98 -14.88
N TRP A 422 24.34 -20.45 -13.74
CA TRP A 422 24.53 -19.64 -12.53
C TRP A 422 25.99 -19.38 -12.25
N VAL A 423 26.36 -18.15 -11.99
CA VAL A 423 27.71 -17.72 -11.58
C VAL A 423 27.61 -17.04 -10.23
N VAL A 424 28.31 -17.52 -9.22
CA VAL A 424 28.36 -16.90 -7.89
C VAL A 424 29.30 -15.69 -7.91
N ILE A 425 28.75 -14.52 -7.56
CA ILE A 425 29.51 -13.26 -7.51
C ILE A 425 30.02 -12.98 -6.09
N THR A 426 29.19 -13.20 -5.07
CA THR A 426 29.58 -13.06 -3.66
C THR A 426 28.85 -14.08 -2.81
N GLY A 427 29.49 -14.57 -1.76
CA GLY A 427 28.96 -15.57 -0.85
C GLY A 427 29.19 -17.00 -1.30
N THR A 428 28.46 -17.94 -0.68
CA THR A 428 28.45 -19.36 -1.02
C THR A 428 27.03 -19.82 -1.24
N ALA A 429 26.77 -20.36 -2.41
CA ALA A 429 25.49 -20.88 -2.82
C ALA A 429 25.40 -22.38 -2.53
N ARG A 430 24.43 -22.84 -1.76
CA ARG A 430 24.04 -24.24 -1.77
C ARG A 430 23.11 -24.48 -2.93
N VAL A 431 23.51 -25.40 -3.83
CA VAL A 431 22.77 -25.73 -5.04
C VAL A 431 22.28 -27.16 -4.94
N THR A 432 20.96 -27.33 -5.16
CA THR A 432 20.38 -28.64 -5.50
C THR A 432 20.21 -28.70 -7.01
N ARG A 433 20.72 -29.75 -7.65
CA ARG A 433 20.60 -30.01 -9.09
C ARG A 433 20.33 -31.50 -9.34
N GLY A 434 19.09 -31.85 -9.67
CA GLY A 434 18.64 -33.26 -9.68
C GLY A 434 18.76 -33.89 -8.29
N GLU A 435 19.56 -34.93 -8.19
CA GLU A 435 19.88 -35.63 -6.93
C GLU A 435 21.13 -35.07 -6.22
N GLU A 436 21.88 -34.19 -6.87
CA GLU A 436 23.12 -33.66 -6.34
C GLU A 436 22.84 -32.43 -5.46
N VAL A 437 23.55 -32.32 -4.32
CA VAL A 437 23.58 -31.15 -3.46
C VAL A 437 25.04 -30.77 -3.22
N PHE A 438 25.44 -29.56 -3.58
CA PHE A 438 26.81 -29.07 -3.45
C PHE A 438 26.87 -27.58 -3.15
N ASP A 439 28.00 -27.14 -2.61
CA ASP A 439 28.26 -25.73 -2.35
C ASP A 439 29.12 -25.13 -3.48
N LEU A 440 28.64 -24.01 -4.01
CA LEU A 440 29.29 -23.26 -5.08
C LEU A 440 29.80 -21.94 -4.51
N LYS A 441 31.12 -21.72 -4.55
CA LYS A 441 31.81 -20.56 -4.02
C LYS A 441 31.90 -19.42 -5.04
N THR A 442 32.17 -18.22 -4.56
CA THR A 442 32.49 -17.05 -5.41
C THR A 442 33.44 -17.39 -6.54
N GLY A 443 33.13 -16.96 -7.77
CA GLY A 443 33.88 -17.19 -8.98
C GLY A 443 33.59 -18.54 -9.67
N HIS A 444 32.82 -19.41 -9.05
CA HIS A 444 32.41 -20.70 -9.66
C HIS A 444 31.03 -20.60 -10.29
N SER A 445 30.75 -21.51 -11.22
CA SER A 445 29.52 -21.59 -11.97
C SER A 445 28.97 -23.01 -12.06
N THR A 446 27.67 -23.12 -12.34
CA THR A 446 27.01 -24.38 -12.65
C THR A 446 25.94 -24.16 -13.70
N GLU A 447 25.71 -25.22 -14.52
CA GLU A 447 24.58 -25.29 -15.45
C GLU A 447 23.43 -26.04 -14.80
N ILE A 448 22.22 -25.58 -15.07
CA ILE A 448 20.94 -26.23 -14.76
C ILE A 448 20.27 -26.60 -16.09
N PRO A 449 20.35 -27.88 -16.51
CA PRO A 449 19.70 -28.30 -17.74
C PRO A 449 18.19 -28.21 -17.71
N LEU A 450 17.56 -28.22 -18.89
CA LEU A 450 16.08 -28.35 -19.03
C LEU A 450 15.55 -29.49 -18.16
N GLU A 451 14.37 -29.33 -17.63
CA GLU A 451 13.61 -30.32 -16.84
C GLU A 451 14.33 -30.83 -15.58
N THR A 452 15.43 -30.20 -15.20
CA THR A 452 16.18 -30.59 -13.99
C THR A 452 15.60 -29.88 -12.76
N LYS A 453 15.22 -30.65 -11.73
CA LYS A 453 14.83 -30.09 -10.45
C LYS A 453 16.02 -29.38 -9.82
N HIS A 454 15.82 -28.13 -9.40
CA HIS A 454 16.89 -27.32 -8.82
C HIS A 454 16.42 -26.36 -7.78
N ARG A 455 17.34 -25.95 -6.92
CA ARG A 455 17.12 -24.97 -5.85
C ARG A 455 18.40 -24.21 -5.56
N LEU A 456 18.27 -22.94 -5.23
CA LEU A 456 19.33 -22.07 -4.73
C LEU A 456 19.03 -21.70 -3.27
N GLU A 457 20.04 -21.87 -2.38
CA GLU A 457 19.92 -21.55 -0.96
C GLU A 457 21.15 -20.76 -0.50
N ASN A 458 20.94 -19.82 0.40
CA ASN A 458 21.99 -19.09 1.11
C ASN A 458 22.01 -19.52 2.58
N LEU A 459 22.90 -20.43 2.95
CA LEU A 459 23.11 -20.85 4.34
C LEU A 459 24.14 -19.99 5.08
N GLY A 460 24.79 -19.04 4.38
CA GLY A 460 25.79 -18.13 4.95
C GLY A 460 25.18 -16.98 5.74
N GLN A 461 26.04 -16.18 6.35
CA GLN A 461 25.66 -14.98 7.09
C GLN A 461 25.67 -13.71 6.22
N GLU A 462 26.28 -13.78 5.04
CA GLU A 462 26.37 -12.69 4.08
C GLU A 462 25.30 -12.84 2.99
N THR A 463 24.94 -11.73 2.34
CA THR A 463 24.05 -11.76 1.20
C THR A 463 24.73 -12.47 0.02
N LEU A 464 24.06 -13.47 -0.53
CA LEU A 464 24.51 -14.19 -1.73
C LEU A 464 24.06 -13.43 -2.97
N HIS A 465 25.00 -13.21 -3.90
CA HIS A 465 24.70 -12.67 -5.23
C HIS A 465 25.13 -13.66 -6.31
N ILE A 466 24.21 -13.98 -7.22
CA ILE A 466 24.53 -14.74 -8.44
C ILE A 466 24.09 -13.96 -9.67
N ILE A 467 24.77 -14.23 -10.78
CA ILE A 467 24.27 -13.93 -12.14
C ILE A 467 23.69 -15.23 -12.69
N GLU A 468 22.45 -15.13 -13.13
CA GLU A 468 21.69 -16.19 -13.77
C GLU A 468 21.49 -15.83 -15.24
N VAL A 469 21.95 -16.66 -16.13
CA VAL A 469 21.68 -16.57 -17.57
C VAL A 469 20.69 -17.66 -17.94
N GLN A 470 19.51 -17.28 -18.38
CA GLN A 470 18.47 -18.16 -18.88
C GLN A 470 18.54 -18.23 -20.40
N ASN A 471 18.48 -19.46 -20.97
CA ASN A 471 18.45 -19.69 -22.40
C ASN A 471 17.29 -20.60 -22.78
N GLY A 472 16.53 -20.24 -23.81
CA GLY A 472 15.40 -21.03 -24.27
C GLY A 472 14.42 -20.28 -25.15
N PRO A 473 13.50 -20.97 -25.80
CA PRO A 473 12.48 -20.35 -26.67
C PRO A 473 11.39 -19.61 -25.88
N TYR A 474 11.29 -19.85 -24.57
CA TYR A 474 10.32 -19.21 -23.69
C TYR A 474 10.90 -19.01 -22.28
N LEU A 475 10.84 -17.77 -21.79
CA LEU A 475 11.48 -17.34 -20.54
C LEU A 475 10.48 -16.76 -19.53
N GLY A 476 9.18 -17.04 -19.68
CA GLY A 476 8.11 -16.59 -18.79
C GLY A 476 8.15 -17.28 -17.42
N GLU A 477 7.73 -16.58 -16.38
CA GLU A 477 7.69 -17.10 -15.00
C GLU A 477 6.59 -18.18 -14.81
N ASP A 478 5.66 -18.32 -15.73
CA ASP A 478 4.63 -19.37 -15.78
C ASP A 478 5.17 -20.74 -16.22
N ASP A 479 6.40 -20.81 -16.77
CA ASP A 479 7.13 -22.04 -17.02
C ASP A 479 7.71 -22.69 -15.73
N ILE A 480 7.61 -22.01 -14.58
CA ILE A 480 8.12 -22.53 -13.31
C ILE A 480 7.15 -23.58 -12.74
N VAL A 481 7.59 -24.83 -12.62
CA VAL A 481 6.92 -25.88 -11.86
C VAL A 481 7.56 -25.97 -10.48
N ARG A 482 6.81 -25.72 -9.41
CA ARG A 482 7.28 -25.71 -8.03
C ARG A 482 6.87 -27.00 -7.32
N PHE A 483 7.81 -27.66 -6.64
CA PHE A 483 7.61 -28.89 -5.86
C PHE A 483 7.58 -28.59 -4.35
N GLN A 484 8.43 -27.67 -3.88
CA GLN A 484 8.49 -27.23 -2.48
C GLN A 484 8.70 -25.73 -2.46
N ASP A 485 7.90 -25.03 -1.67
CA ASP A 485 7.99 -23.59 -1.51
C ASP A 485 7.65 -23.19 -0.07
N ASP A 486 8.60 -22.58 0.65
CA ASP A 486 8.45 -22.19 2.05
C ASP A 486 7.55 -20.98 2.24
N TYR A 487 7.17 -20.33 1.15
CA TYR A 487 6.47 -19.04 1.16
C TYR A 487 5.03 -19.13 0.66
N GLY A 488 4.52 -20.36 0.42
CA GLY A 488 3.11 -20.61 0.07
C GLY A 488 2.71 -20.13 -1.32
N ARG A 489 3.67 -19.96 -2.25
CA ARG A 489 3.37 -19.67 -3.67
C ARG A 489 2.86 -20.95 -4.35
N ASN A 490 1.93 -20.82 -5.31
CA ASN A 490 1.26 -21.94 -5.97
C ASN A 490 2.22 -23.07 -6.32
N ILE A 491 2.10 -24.19 -5.62
CA ILE A 491 2.71 -25.47 -6.00
C ILE A 491 1.72 -26.06 -7.01
N LYS A 492 2.15 -26.19 -8.27
CA LYS A 492 1.39 -26.98 -9.23
C LYS A 492 1.58 -28.44 -8.86
N PRO A 493 0.50 -29.25 -8.77
CA PRO A 493 0.59 -30.68 -8.45
C PRO A 493 1.40 -31.46 -9.48
#